data_8a64dc9cf1fff67fff260637b251c064
#
_entry.id   8a64dc9cf1fff67fff260637b251c064
#
_cell.length_a   1.000
_cell.length_b   1.000
_cell.length_c   1.000
_cell.angle_alpha   90.00
_cell.angle_beta   90.00
_cell.angle_gamma   90.00
#
_symmetry.space_group_name_H-M   'P 1'
#
loop_
_entity.id
_entity.type
_entity.pdbx_description
1 polymer ?
#
loop_
_entity_poly.entity_id
_entity_poly.type
_entity_poly.pdbx_seq_one_letter_code
_entity_poly.pdbx_strand_id
1 'polypeptide(L)'
;MITYRKLKKEEKQSRYFNMKARCGKEYQDRNPRYRGAFMCELWEESRESYYEWLDKNFYEVPGENQMDVDKDILQYGNKQYHPDLCLVVPHNINVFYETIEVGKSNIAQNPLTKKYNVKVKSGDRWIRSKDIDTYNHALDTYCDIKQGILVSKAKALKDYIPEKVYAALMNTDIRAINCKHYRDAESEV
;
A
#
# COMPACT_ATOMS: atom_id res chain seq x y z
N MET A 1 -22.11 -3.60 7.91
CA MET A 1 -22.72 -3.78 6.54
C MET A 1 -22.03 -2.82 5.59
N ILE A 2 -21.58 -3.31 4.43
CA ILE A 2 -20.85 -2.50 3.42
C ILE A 2 -21.85 -1.57 2.73
N THR A 3 -21.51 -0.29 2.63
CA THR A 3 -22.34 0.72 1.96
C THR A 3 -21.75 1.04 0.60
N TYR A 4 -22.30 0.41 -0.45
CA TYR A 4 -21.91 0.73 -1.84
C TYR A 4 -22.50 2.07 -2.26
N ARG A 5 -21.72 2.86 -3.01
CA ARG A 5 -22.10 4.19 -3.50
C ARG A 5 -21.85 4.32 -4.99
N LYS A 6 -22.83 4.82 -5.72
CA LYS A 6 -22.62 5.30 -7.10
C LYS A 6 -22.01 6.70 -7.08
N LEU A 7 -20.86 6.84 -7.71
CA LEU A 7 -20.18 8.12 -7.86
C LEU A 7 -20.88 9.00 -8.89
N LYS A 8 -20.85 10.32 -8.69
CA LYS A 8 -21.26 11.29 -9.70
C LYS A 8 -20.30 11.22 -10.90
N LYS A 9 -20.78 11.67 -12.06
CA LYS A 9 -19.98 11.64 -13.31
C LYS A 9 -18.66 12.37 -13.17
N GLU A 10 -18.66 13.53 -12.52
CA GLU A 10 -17.48 14.36 -12.28
C GLU A 10 -16.44 13.66 -11.38
N GLU A 11 -16.91 12.94 -10.36
CA GLU A 11 -16.03 12.17 -9.47
C GLU A 11 -15.35 11.03 -10.23
N LYS A 12 -16.09 10.30 -11.07
CA LYS A 12 -15.53 9.23 -11.92
C LYS A 12 -14.53 9.78 -12.93
N GLN A 13 -14.87 10.90 -13.57
CA GLN A 13 -14.04 11.57 -14.53
C GLN A 13 -12.70 12.01 -13.90
N SER A 14 -12.74 12.64 -12.73
CA SER A 14 -11.55 13.04 -11.99
C SER A 14 -10.64 11.84 -11.68
N ARG A 15 -11.21 10.73 -11.21
CA ARG A 15 -10.46 9.50 -10.90
C ARG A 15 -9.83 8.88 -12.14
N TYR A 16 -10.56 8.84 -13.26
CA TYR A 16 -10.04 8.34 -14.52
C TYR A 16 -8.84 9.16 -15.02
N PHE A 17 -8.96 10.49 -15.05
CA PHE A 17 -7.87 11.35 -15.50
C PHE A 17 -6.67 11.32 -14.56
N ASN A 18 -6.87 11.20 -13.25
CA ASN A 18 -5.78 11.03 -12.29
C ASN A 18 -5.04 9.70 -12.53
N MET A 19 -5.75 8.60 -12.79
CA MET A 19 -5.15 7.32 -13.15
C MET A 19 -4.38 7.43 -14.48
N LYS A 20 -5.00 8.01 -15.51
CA LYS A 20 -4.37 8.22 -16.83
C LYS A 20 -3.11 9.09 -16.73
N ALA A 21 -3.14 10.14 -15.94
CA ALA A 21 -1.97 10.99 -15.70
C ALA A 21 -0.81 10.20 -15.08
N ARG A 22 -1.09 9.32 -14.09
CA ARG A 22 -0.07 8.45 -13.46
C ARG A 22 0.58 7.47 -14.45
N CYS A 23 -0.12 7.13 -15.55
CA CYS A 23 0.41 6.29 -16.63
C CYS A 23 1.22 7.09 -17.67
N GLY A 24 1.14 8.41 -17.65
CA GLY A 24 1.87 9.28 -18.59
C GLY A 24 3.34 9.49 -18.18
N LYS A 25 4.21 9.53 -19.21
CA LYS A 25 5.67 9.68 -19.02
C LYS A 25 6.03 10.91 -18.19
N GLU A 26 5.43 12.06 -18.46
CA GLU A 26 5.73 13.31 -17.74
C GLU A 26 5.46 13.20 -16.23
N TYR A 27 4.37 12.52 -15.84
CA TYR A 27 4.06 12.28 -14.45
C TYR A 27 5.05 11.29 -13.81
N GLN A 28 5.42 10.23 -14.54
CA GLN A 28 6.35 9.20 -14.09
C GLN A 28 7.77 9.73 -13.90
N ASP A 29 8.21 10.65 -14.74
CA ASP A 29 9.53 11.29 -14.60
C ASP A 29 9.62 12.12 -13.32
N ARG A 30 8.53 12.80 -12.93
CA ARG A 30 8.43 13.55 -11.68
C ARG A 30 8.12 12.69 -10.44
N ASN A 31 7.54 11.50 -10.65
CA ASN A 31 7.10 10.61 -9.60
C ASN A 31 7.60 9.17 -9.84
N PRO A 32 8.86 8.85 -9.50
CA PRO A 32 9.52 7.58 -9.82
C PRO A 32 8.77 6.32 -9.36
N ARG A 33 7.97 6.40 -8.31
CA ARG A 33 7.13 5.28 -7.81
C ARG A 33 6.11 4.77 -8.84
N TYR A 34 5.66 5.66 -9.75
CA TYR A 34 4.74 5.29 -10.84
C TYR A 34 5.46 4.85 -12.12
N ARG A 35 6.80 4.81 -12.13
CA ARG A 35 7.57 4.42 -13.32
C ARG A 35 7.15 3.06 -13.84
N GLY A 36 6.77 3.02 -15.12
CA GLY A 36 6.26 1.82 -15.78
C GLY A 36 4.78 1.51 -15.49
N ALA A 37 4.03 2.39 -14.80
CA ALA A 37 2.60 2.21 -14.62
C ALA A 37 1.85 2.42 -15.95
N PHE A 38 0.85 1.58 -16.21
CA PHE A 38 0.02 1.65 -17.42
C PHE A 38 -1.41 1.16 -17.14
N MET A 39 -2.35 1.53 -18.02
CA MET A 39 -3.71 1.02 -17.99
C MET A 39 -3.85 -0.21 -18.88
N CYS A 40 -4.77 -1.10 -18.56
CA CYS A 40 -5.19 -2.15 -19.48
C CYS A 40 -5.94 -1.55 -20.68
N GLU A 41 -5.90 -2.26 -21.81
CA GLU A 41 -6.54 -1.87 -23.06
C GLU A 41 -8.02 -1.50 -22.86
N LEU A 42 -8.78 -2.32 -22.11
CA LEU A 42 -10.18 -2.08 -21.81
C LEU A 42 -10.45 -0.68 -21.21
N TRP A 43 -9.61 -0.21 -20.29
CA TRP A 43 -9.77 1.11 -19.68
C TRP A 43 -9.12 2.24 -20.47
N GLU A 44 -8.15 1.92 -21.30
CA GLU A 44 -7.51 2.89 -22.19
C GLU A 44 -8.44 3.28 -23.34
N GLU A 45 -9.13 2.31 -23.94
CA GLU A 45 -10.07 2.50 -25.04
C GLU A 45 -11.43 3.02 -24.61
N SER A 46 -11.92 2.58 -23.43
CA SER A 46 -13.23 2.94 -22.91
C SER A 46 -13.17 3.39 -21.45
N ARG A 47 -13.28 4.71 -21.24
CA ARG A 47 -13.46 5.25 -19.89
C ARG A 47 -14.78 4.82 -19.24
N GLU A 48 -15.80 4.52 -20.06
CA GLU A 48 -17.10 4.02 -19.60
C GLU A 48 -16.94 2.67 -18.89
N SER A 49 -16.07 1.78 -19.40
CA SER A 49 -15.73 0.50 -18.74
C SER A 49 -15.11 0.69 -17.36
N TYR A 50 -14.25 1.72 -17.19
CA TYR A 50 -13.74 2.09 -15.88
C TYR A 50 -14.83 2.65 -14.95
N TYR A 51 -15.76 3.44 -15.48
CA TYR A 51 -16.87 3.99 -14.71
C TYR A 51 -17.83 2.90 -14.22
N GLU A 52 -18.12 1.90 -15.07
CA GLU A 52 -18.91 0.73 -14.68
C GLU A 52 -18.23 -0.10 -13.60
N TRP A 53 -16.89 -0.25 -13.70
CA TRP A 53 -16.12 -0.92 -12.67
C TRP A 53 -16.16 -0.15 -11.34
N LEU A 54 -16.06 1.17 -11.37
CA LEU A 54 -16.21 2.01 -10.16
C LEU A 54 -17.62 1.86 -9.55
N ASP A 55 -18.67 1.86 -10.36
CA ASP A 55 -20.06 1.71 -9.87
C ASP A 55 -20.31 0.37 -9.16
N LYS A 56 -19.55 -0.66 -9.53
CA LYS A 56 -19.64 -2.00 -8.91
C LYS A 56 -18.76 -2.14 -7.67
N ASN A 57 -17.68 -1.36 -7.58
CA ASN A 57 -16.64 -1.59 -6.59
C ASN A 57 -16.48 -0.44 -5.57
N PHE A 58 -17.10 0.72 -5.81
CA PHE A 58 -16.97 1.85 -4.91
C PHE A 58 -17.91 1.72 -3.71
N TYR A 59 -17.35 1.90 -2.52
CA TYR A 59 -18.07 1.85 -1.25
C TYR A 59 -17.55 2.95 -0.32
N GLU A 60 -18.25 3.17 0.78
CA GLU A 60 -17.88 4.15 1.82
C GLU A 60 -17.54 3.42 3.13
N VAL A 61 -16.58 3.96 3.84
CA VAL A 61 -16.18 3.50 5.17
C VAL A 61 -16.44 4.62 6.17
N PRO A 62 -17.17 4.39 7.28
CA PRO A 62 -17.42 5.41 8.29
C PRO A 62 -16.12 6.02 8.82
N GLY A 63 -16.05 7.35 8.85
CA GLY A 63 -14.87 8.08 9.33
C GLY A 63 -13.75 8.26 8.28
N GLU A 64 -13.86 7.65 7.10
CA GLU A 64 -12.92 7.84 6.01
C GLU A 64 -13.48 8.85 5.00
N ASN A 65 -12.76 9.95 4.80
CA ASN A 65 -13.19 11.01 3.88
C ASN A 65 -12.77 10.77 2.43
N GLN A 66 -11.86 9.81 2.20
CA GLN A 66 -11.31 9.53 0.89
C GLN A 66 -11.12 8.03 0.67
N MET A 67 -11.52 7.58 -0.51
CA MET A 67 -11.28 6.24 -1.01
C MET A 67 -10.41 6.31 -2.26
N ASP A 68 -9.41 5.45 -2.36
CA ASP A 68 -8.48 5.40 -3.49
C ASP A 68 -8.65 4.13 -4.31
N VAL A 69 -8.26 4.20 -5.59
CA VAL A 69 -8.05 3.02 -6.42
C VAL A 69 -6.58 2.62 -6.32
N ASP A 70 -6.33 1.48 -5.74
CA ASP A 70 -5.00 0.90 -5.57
C ASP A 70 -4.80 -0.30 -6.50
N LYS A 71 -3.57 -0.46 -7.02
CA LYS A 71 -3.16 -1.53 -7.93
C LYS A 71 -2.11 -2.48 -7.31
N ASP A 72 -1.57 -2.13 -6.15
CA ASP A 72 -0.41 -2.80 -5.53
C ASP A 72 -0.81 -3.78 -4.42
N ILE A 73 -2.01 -3.65 -3.84
CA ILE A 73 -2.45 -4.44 -2.68
C ILE A 73 -2.69 -5.92 -3.06
N LEU A 74 -3.29 -6.19 -4.22
CA LEU A 74 -3.48 -7.57 -4.68
C LEU A 74 -2.16 -8.22 -5.12
N GLN A 75 -1.26 -7.44 -5.68
CA GLN A 75 0.04 -7.90 -6.15
C GLN A 75 1.06 -6.78 -5.95
N TYR A 76 1.91 -6.90 -4.94
CA TYR A 76 2.91 -5.88 -4.62
C TYR A 76 3.84 -5.61 -5.81
N GLY A 77 4.03 -4.33 -6.13
CA GLY A 77 4.85 -3.89 -7.26
C GLY A 77 4.18 -4.02 -8.63
N ASN A 78 2.88 -4.36 -8.69
CA ASN A 78 2.12 -4.36 -9.92
C ASN A 78 2.14 -2.96 -10.58
N LYS A 79 2.24 -2.93 -11.92
CA LYS A 79 2.27 -1.70 -12.71
C LYS A 79 1.00 -1.46 -13.51
N GLN A 80 0.14 -2.47 -13.64
CA GLN A 80 -1.06 -2.38 -14.46
C GLN A 80 -2.28 -1.95 -13.66
N TYR A 81 -2.98 -0.94 -14.14
CA TYR A 81 -4.36 -0.66 -13.73
C TYR A 81 -5.30 -1.55 -14.54
N HIS A 82 -5.93 -2.52 -13.87
CA HIS A 82 -6.80 -3.54 -14.47
C HIS A 82 -7.96 -3.86 -13.51
N PRO A 83 -9.18 -4.17 -14.00
CA PRO A 83 -10.32 -4.47 -13.14
C PRO A 83 -10.07 -5.60 -12.14
N ASP A 84 -9.29 -6.61 -12.50
CA ASP A 84 -8.98 -7.75 -11.62
C ASP A 84 -7.82 -7.47 -10.65
N LEU A 85 -6.96 -6.50 -10.96
CA LEU A 85 -5.76 -6.15 -10.19
C LEU A 85 -5.94 -4.93 -9.29
N CYS A 86 -7.02 -4.16 -9.47
CA CYS A 86 -7.28 -2.98 -8.67
C CYS A 86 -8.32 -3.25 -7.57
N LEU A 87 -8.14 -2.53 -6.47
CA LEU A 87 -9.10 -2.45 -5.37
C LEU A 87 -9.45 -0.99 -5.08
N VAL A 88 -10.67 -0.77 -4.62
CA VAL A 88 -11.04 0.49 -3.95
C VAL A 88 -10.76 0.30 -2.46
N VAL A 89 -9.99 1.18 -1.87
CA VAL A 89 -9.56 1.07 -0.48
C VAL A 89 -9.60 2.43 0.24
N PRO A 90 -9.75 2.47 1.56
CA PRO A 90 -9.56 3.69 2.35
C PRO A 90 -8.19 4.32 2.09
N HIS A 91 -8.14 5.65 2.01
CA HIS A 91 -6.90 6.39 1.76
C HIS A 91 -5.80 6.04 2.77
N ASN A 92 -6.15 5.86 4.05
CA ASN A 92 -5.18 5.50 5.09
C ASN A 92 -4.57 4.09 4.91
N ILE A 93 -5.24 3.19 4.20
CA ILE A 93 -4.70 1.88 3.79
C ILE A 93 -3.75 2.07 2.60
N ASN A 94 -4.16 2.85 1.60
CA ASN A 94 -3.32 3.13 0.43
C ASN A 94 -1.98 3.78 0.85
N VAL A 95 -2.03 4.82 1.67
CA VAL A 95 -0.83 5.49 2.22
C VAL A 95 0.03 4.53 3.07
N PHE A 96 -0.59 3.59 3.78
CA PHE A 96 0.17 2.57 4.51
C PHE A 96 0.99 1.70 3.57
N TYR A 97 0.41 1.28 2.44
CA TYR A 97 1.11 0.50 1.41
C TYR A 97 2.23 1.27 0.73
N GLU A 98 2.14 2.59 0.59
CA GLU A 98 3.25 3.42 0.09
C GLU A 98 4.51 3.35 0.97
N THR A 99 4.37 2.94 2.22
CA THR A 99 5.45 2.87 3.22
C THR A 99 5.65 1.46 3.78
N ILE A 100 5.17 0.42 3.09
CA ILE A 100 5.23 -0.96 3.60
C ILE A 100 6.65 -1.53 3.52
N GLU A 101 7.41 -1.08 2.52
CA GLU A 101 8.81 -1.43 2.37
C GLU A 101 9.68 -0.61 3.34
N VAL A 102 10.71 -1.24 3.88
CA VAL A 102 11.63 -0.57 4.81
C VAL A 102 12.41 0.56 4.12
N GLY A 103 12.33 1.74 4.70
CA GLY A 103 13.10 2.90 4.25
C GLY A 103 14.32 3.17 5.15
N LYS A 104 15.27 3.93 4.65
CA LYS A 104 16.54 4.28 5.35
C LYS A 104 16.34 4.83 6.76
N SER A 105 15.22 5.47 7.04
CA SER A 105 14.95 6.06 8.35
C SER A 105 14.29 5.10 9.34
N ASN A 106 13.92 3.89 8.94
CA ASN A 106 13.20 2.94 9.79
C ASN A 106 14.12 2.10 10.66
N ILE A 107 15.33 1.79 10.15
CA ILE A 107 16.36 1.03 10.85
C ILE A 107 17.62 1.88 10.86
N ALA A 108 18.16 2.16 12.05
CA ALA A 108 19.36 2.94 12.23
C ALA A 108 20.32 2.26 13.22
N GLN A 109 21.60 2.16 12.85
CA GLN A 109 22.63 1.66 13.75
C GLN A 109 23.10 2.77 14.69
N ASN A 110 23.20 2.46 15.99
CA ASN A 110 23.82 3.33 16.97
C ASN A 110 25.35 3.31 16.77
N PRO A 111 26.01 4.46 16.53
CA PRO A 111 27.43 4.49 16.23
C PRO A 111 28.33 4.05 17.39
N LEU A 112 27.85 4.18 18.63
CA LEU A 112 28.60 3.81 19.83
C LEU A 112 28.44 2.33 20.18
N THR A 113 27.19 1.86 20.29
CA THR A 113 26.89 0.49 20.72
C THR A 113 26.90 -0.52 19.58
N LYS A 114 26.94 -0.05 18.31
CA LYS A 114 26.80 -0.85 17.08
C LYS A 114 25.46 -1.60 16.95
N LYS A 115 24.58 -1.47 17.92
CA LYS A 115 23.23 -2.07 17.91
C LYS A 115 22.27 -1.29 17.05
N TYR A 116 21.21 -1.94 16.58
CA TYR A 116 20.20 -1.35 15.70
C TYR A 116 18.97 -0.90 16.49
N ASN A 117 18.36 0.19 16.01
CA ASN A 117 17.10 0.71 16.50
C ASN A 117 16.08 0.70 15.36
N VAL A 118 14.85 0.30 15.65
CA VAL A 118 13.74 0.29 14.71
C VAL A 118 12.71 1.34 15.10
N LYS A 119 12.16 2.05 14.12
CA LYS A 119 11.01 2.96 14.30
C LYS A 119 10.01 2.79 13.18
N VAL A 120 8.73 2.64 13.55
CA VAL A 120 7.60 2.51 12.62
C VAL A 120 6.51 3.49 13.01
N LYS A 121 6.00 4.25 12.04
CA LYS A 121 4.87 5.16 12.27
C LYS A 121 3.56 4.38 12.23
N SER A 122 2.70 4.58 13.22
CA SER A 122 1.34 4.03 13.31
C SER A 122 0.37 5.14 13.68
N GLY A 123 -0.33 5.70 12.70
CA GLY A 123 -1.12 6.92 12.88
C GLY A 123 -0.21 8.07 13.32
N ASP A 124 -0.55 8.73 14.42
CA ASP A 124 0.24 9.83 15.01
C ASP A 124 1.33 9.37 15.97
N ARG A 125 1.47 8.05 16.19
CA ARG A 125 2.42 7.48 17.15
C ARG A 125 3.58 6.80 16.46
N TRP A 126 4.73 6.75 17.16
CA TRP A 126 5.90 5.98 16.77
C TRP A 126 6.05 4.76 17.66
N ILE A 127 6.07 3.57 17.06
CA ILE A 127 6.50 2.34 17.71
C ILE A 127 8.01 2.23 17.54
N ARG A 128 8.74 1.95 18.63
CA ARG A 128 10.20 1.87 18.64
C ARG A 128 10.67 0.61 19.33
N SER A 129 11.69 -0.01 18.75
CA SER A 129 12.49 -1.07 19.39
C SER A 129 13.96 -0.65 19.35
N LYS A 130 14.75 -1.03 20.36
CA LYS A 130 16.14 -0.59 20.53
C LYS A 130 17.03 -1.77 20.87
N ASP A 131 18.33 -1.55 20.73
CA ASP A 131 19.40 -2.46 21.17
C ASP A 131 19.35 -3.84 20.52
N ILE A 132 18.98 -3.90 19.25
CA ILE A 132 18.93 -5.12 18.45
C ILE A 132 20.33 -5.39 17.88
N ASP A 133 20.81 -6.63 18.00
CA ASP A 133 22.19 -6.98 17.72
C ASP A 133 22.52 -6.99 16.22
N THR A 134 21.62 -7.48 15.35
CA THR A 134 21.86 -7.59 13.90
C THR A 134 20.88 -6.80 13.08
N TYR A 135 21.28 -6.43 11.86
CA TYR A 135 20.41 -5.75 10.91
C TYR A 135 19.22 -6.64 10.51
N ASN A 136 19.46 -7.94 10.28
CA ASN A 136 18.40 -8.87 9.88
C ASN A 136 17.33 -9.02 10.97
N HIS A 137 17.74 -9.10 12.24
CA HIS A 137 16.79 -9.09 13.35
C HIS A 137 16.04 -7.75 13.49
N ALA A 138 16.70 -6.63 13.19
CA ALA A 138 16.03 -5.32 13.14
C ALA A 138 15.02 -5.25 11.99
N LEU A 139 15.32 -5.84 10.83
CA LEU A 139 14.40 -5.94 9.70
C LEU A 139 13.20 -6.84 10.03
N ASP A 140 13.43 -8.00 10.67
CA ASP A 140 12.36 -8.84 11.19
C ASP A 140 11.44 -8.08 12.13
N THR A 141 12.03 -7.35 13.10
CA THR A 141 11.28 -6.52 14.04
C THR A 141 10.44 -5.46 13.31
N TYR A 142 11.00 -4.82 12.27
CA TYR A 142 10.25 -3.88 11.43
C TYR A 142 9.06 -4.56 10.74
N CYS A 143 9.29 -5.71 10.11
CA CYS A 143 8.27 -6.46 9.41
C CYS A 143 7.13 -6.90 10.34
N ASP A 144 7.47 -7.41 11.52
CA ASP A 144 6.49 -7.86 12.52
C ASP A 144 5.62 -6.70 13.04
N ILE A 145 6.22 -5.53 13.32
CA ILE A 145 5.49 -4.33 13.71
C ILE A 145 4.54 -3.90 12.58
N LYS A 146 5.03 -3.83 11.33
CA LYS A 146 4.22 -3.45 10.17
C LYS A 146 3.08 -4.45 9.92
N GLN A 147 3.36 -5.76 10.02
CA GLN A 147 2.35 -6.81 9.87
C GLN A 147 1.26 -6.68 10.94
N GLY A 148 1.64 -6.45 12.19
CA GLY A 148 0.70 -6.23 13.29
C GLY A 148 -0.21 -5.02 13.05
N ILE A 149 0.34 -3.91 12.55
CA ILE A 149 -0.43 -2.70 12.20
C ILE A 149 -1.42 -3.02 11.07
N LEU A 150 -0.99 -3.69 9.99
CA LEU A 150 -1.84 -4.03 8.84
C LEU A 150 -3.00 -4.92 9.27
N VAL A 151 -2.72 -5.99 10.00
CA VAL A 151 -3.73 -6.91 10.52
C VAL A 151 -4.73 -6.19 11.45
N SER A 152 -4.25 -5.29 12.32
CA SER A 152 -5.11 -4.50 13.19
C SER A 152 -6.04 -3.58 12.40
N LYS A 153 -5.51 -2.88 11.38
CA LYS A 153 -6.31 -2.03 10.47
C LYS A 153 -7.35 -2.86 9.70
N ALA A 154 -6.95 -3.99 9.12
CA ALA A 154 -7.85 -4.88 8.39
C ALA A 154 -9.01 -5.36 9.27
N LYS A 155 -8.71 -5.83 10.49
CA LYS A 155 -9.71 -6.29 11.45
C LYS A 155 -10.69 -5.18 11.87
N ALA A 156 -10.19 -3.96 12.09
CA ALA A 156 -11.03 -2.80 12.42
C ALA A 156 -11.99 -2.42 11.29
N LEU A 157 -11.62 -2.71 10.04
CA LEU A 157 -12.40 -2.39 8.84
C LEU A 157 -13.28 -3.54 8.35
N LYS A 158 -13.18 -4.74 8.94
CA LYS A 158 -13.79 -5.98 8.43
C LYS A 158 -15.26 -5.85 8.02
N ASP A 159 -16.06 -5.17 8.81
CA ASP A 159 -17.52 -5.05 8.58
C ASP A 159 -17.89 -3.96 7.55
N TYR A 160 -16.90 -3.17 7.12
CA TYR A 160 -17.09 -2.00 6.26
C TYR A 160 -16.42 -2.13 4.89
N ILE A 161 -15.57 -3.15 4.67
CA ILE A 161 -14.84 -3.38 3.42
C ILE A 161 -15.26 -4.71 2.78
N PRO A 162 -15.24 -4.82 1.44
CA PRO A 162 -15.51 -6.07 0.74
C PRO A 162 -14.56 -7.20 1.18
N GLU A 163 -15.05 -8.44 1.16
CA GLU A 163 -14.28 -9.63 1.53
C GLU A 163 -12.97 -9.75 0.71
N LYS A 164 -13.03 -9.42 -0.60
CA LYS A 164 -11.83 -9.39 -1.47
C LYS A 164 -10.76 -8.45 -0.93
N VAL A 165 -11.16 -7.27 -0.43
CA VAL A 165 -10.24 -6.28 0.17
C VAL A 165 -9.70 -6.80 1.49
N TYR A 166 -10.58 -7.30 2.37
CA TYR A 166 -10.16 -7.87 3.65
C TYR A 166 -9.17 -9.02 3.47
N ALA A 167 -9.48 -9.97 2.58
CA ALA A 167 -8.61 -11.10 2.29
C ALA A 167 -7.24 -10.65 1.73
N ALA A 168 -7.22 -9.66 0.82
CA ALA A 168 -5.97 -9.13 0.28
C ALA A 168 -5.09 -8.51 1.38
N LEU A 169 -5.67 -7.73 2.30
CA LEU A 169 -4.95 -7.15 3.43
C LEU A 169 -4.41 -8.22 4.40
N MET A 170 -5.22 -9.25 4.68
CA MET A 170 -4.83 -10.34 5.59
C MET A 170 -3.77 -11.28 4.99
N ASN A 171 -3.76 -11.44 3.67
CA ASN A 171 -2.81 -12.30 2.95
C ASN A 171 -1.51 -11.56 2.57
N THR A 172 -1.40 -10.27 2.82
CA THR A 172 -0.15 -9.52 2.57
C THR A 172 0.96 -10.02 3.49
N ASP A 173 2.07 -10.46 2.90
CA ASP A 173 3.28 -10.86 3.60
C ASP A 173 4.34 -9.75 3.51
N ILE A 174 4.45 -8.97 4.59
CA ILE A 174 5.38 -7.83 4.66
C ILE A 174 6.84 -8.30 4.68
N ARG A 175 7.11 -9.49 5.20
CA ARG A 175 8.46 -10.06 5.21
C ARG A 175 8.91 -10.46 3.82
N ALA A 176 8.03 -11.10 3.03
CA ALA A 176 8.30 -11.41 1.63
C ALA A 176 8.51 -10.14 0.78
N ILE A 177 7.73 -9.07 1.01
CA ILE A 177 7.91 -7.77 0.34
C ILE A 177 9.30 -7.18 0.63
N ASN A 178 9.83 -7.39 1.83
CA ASN A 178 11.11 -6.85 2.27
C ASN A 178 12.29 -7.83 2.12
N CYS A 179 12.09 -8.99 1.49
CA CYS A 179 13.12 -10.04 1.41
C CYS A 179 14.45 -9.56 0.79
N LYS A 180 14.38 -8.64 -0.19
CA LYS A 180 15.56 -8.03 -0.85
C LYS A 180 16.44 -7.16 0.05
N HIS A 181 15.94 -6.80 1.23
CA HIS A 181 16.67 -5.97 2.20
C HIS A 181 17.44 -6.79 3.23
N TYR A 182 17.27 -8.13 3.25
CA TYR A 182 18.10 -8.98 4.09
C TYR A 182 19.53 -9.00 3.56
N ARG A 183 20.48 -8.98 4.49
CA ARG A 183 21.91 -9.03 4.21
C ARG A 183 22.41 -10.44 4.45
N ASP A 184 23.43 -10.82 3.71
CA ASP A 184 24.11 -12.09 3.95
C ASP A 184 24.76 -12.08 5.34
N ALA A 185 24.64 -13.18 6.08
CA ALA A 185 25.11 -13.29 7.46
C ALA A 185 26.61 -13.01 7.60
N GLU A 186 27.39 -13.23 6.54
CA GLU A 186 28.84 -13.00 6.50
C GLU A 186 29.25 -11.51 6.41
N SER A 187 28.33 -10.61 6.11
CA SER A 187 28.62 -9.17 5.98
C SER A 187 28.48 -8.39 7.30
N GLU A 188 28.11 -9.06 8.40
CA GLU A 188 27.89 -8.42 9.72
C GLU A 188 29.02 -8.69 10.75
N VAL A 189 30.14 -9.31 10.33
CA VAL A 189 31.31 -9.61 11.20
C VAL A 189 32.38 -8.51 11.11
#